data_96d076b10c2125b177b29132c5048437
#
_entry.id   96d076b10c2125b177b29132c5048437
#
_cell.length_a   1.000
_cell.length_b   1.000
_cell.length_c   1.000
_cell.angle_alpha   90.00
_cell.angle_beta   90.00
_cell.angle_gamma   90.00
#
_symmetry.space_group_name_H-M   'P 1'
#
loop_
_entity.id
_entity.type
_entity.pdbx_description
1 polymer ?
#
loop_
_entity_poly.entity_id
_entity_poly.type
_entity_poly.pdbx_seq_one_letter_code
_entity_poly.pdbx_strand_id
1 'polypeptide(L)'
;MTSTLFDVHESGLLHGSKADLVVGDLLVPGRPSNFGGGRIANHVYVTATLDAATWGAELALGDGRGRIYIVEPLGAMEDDPNVTDKKFPGNPTRSYRTRGPVKVVGELVDWVGHSPEQLQAMRDGLADLERQGLAVIYD
;
A
#
# COMPACT_ATOMS: atom_id res chain seq x y z
N MET A 1 -1.11 -20.14 -13.95
CA MET A 1 -0.54 -20.31 -12.61
C MET A 1 -1.22 -19.35 -11.65
N THR A 2 -1.67 -19.84 -10.52
CA THR A 2 -2.38 -19.00 -9.55
C THR A 2 -1.38 -18.30 -8.64
N SER A 3 -1.47 -16.97 -8.55
CA SER A 3 -0.65 -16.21 -7.62
C SER A 3 -1.12 -16.40 -6.18
N THR A 4 -0.19 -16.43 -5.24
CA THR A 4 -0.50 -16.40 -3.81
C THR A 4 -0.41 -14.97 -3.30
N LEU A 5 -0.83 -14.76 -2.04
CA LEU A 5 -0.77 -13.45 -1.39
C LEU A 5 0.65 -12.87 -1.34
N PHE A 6 1.65 -13.76 -1.31
CA PHE A 6 3.05 -13.35 -1.10
C PHE A 6 3.90 -13.46 -2.35
N ASP A 7 3.29 -13.76 -3.51
CA ASP A 7 4.03 -13.80 -4.77
C ASP A 7 4.47 -12.41 -5.17
N VAL A 8 5.76 -12.27 -5.47
CA VAL A 8 6.32 -11.02 -5.99
C VAL A 8 5.80 -10.79 -7.41
N HIS A 9 5.27 -9.60 -7.66
CA HIS A 9 4.78 -9.24 -8.96
C HIS A 9 5.93 -8.97 -9.95
N GLU A 10 5.79 -9.44 -11.17
CA GLU A 10 6.84 -9.30 -12.19
C GLU A 10 7.16 -7.86 -12.57
N SER A 11 6.22 -6.94 -12.38
CA SER A 11 6.43 -5.50 -12.66
C SER A 11 7.34 -4.81 -11.65
N GLY A 12 7.74 -5.47 -10.57
CA GLY A 12 8.58 -4.90 -9.53
C GLY A 12 7.79 -4.23 -8.42
N LEU A 13 8.15 -3.02 -8.02
CA LEU A 13 7.51 -2.34 -6.90
C LEU A 13 6.23 -1.63 -7.32
N LEU A 14 5.23 -1.70 -6.45
CA LEU A 14 3.88 -1.20 -6.69
C LEU A 14 3.47 -0.25 -5.55
N HIS A 15 2.57 0.68 -5.88
CA HIS A 15 1.97 1.61 -4.93
C HIS A 15 0.48 1.72 -5.19
N GLY A 16 -0.33 1.36 -4.19
CA GLY A 16 -1.78 1.50 -4.26
C GLY A 16 -2.24 2.88 -3.81
N SER A 17 -3.15 3.49 -4.56
CA SER A 17 -3.61 4.86 -4.30
C SER A 17 -4.98 5.08 -4.94
N LYS A 18 -5.62 6.21 -4.62
CA LYS A 18 -6.77 6.73 -5.37
C LYS A 18 -6.41 8.04 -6.08
N ALA A 19 -5.18 8.49 -5.97
CA ALA A 19 -4.71 9.69 -6.66
C ALA A 19 -4.58 9.45 -8.16
N ASP A 20 -4.86 10.48 -8.95
CA ASP A 20 -4.69 10.45 -10.40
C ASP A 20 -3.27 10.90 -10.73
N LEU A 21 -2.38 9.94 -10.93
CA LEU A 21 -0.97 10.18 -11.18
C LEU A 21 -0.62 9.76 -12.62
N VAL A 22 0.41 10.39 -13.16
CA VAL A 22 0.93 10.06 -14.50
C VAL A 22 2.40 9.65 -14.41
N VAL A 23 2.87 8.96 -15.43
CA VAL A 23 4.29 8.57 -15.54
C VAL A 23 5.17 9.81 -15.42
N GLY A 24 6.17 9.72 -14.57
CA GLY A 24 7.07 10.82 -14.25
C GLY A 24 6.72 11.57 -12.98
N ASP A 25 5.51 11.44 -12.45
CA ASP A 25 5.16 12.04 -11.17
C ASP A 25 6.02 11.47 -10.05
N LEU A 26 6.30 12.31 -9.06
CA LEU A 26 7.03 11.93 -7.86
C LEU A 26 6.10 11.89 -6.67
N LEU A 27 6.09 10.75 -5.99
CA LEU A 27 5.45 10.60 -4.70
C LEU A 27 6.45 11.01 -3.63
N VAL A 28 6.06 11.92 -2.75
CA VAL A 28 6.92 12.42 -1.68
C VAL A 28 6.20 12.33 -0.34
N PRO A 29 6.94 12.19 0.78
CA PRO A 29 6.34 12.28 2.12
C PRO A 29 5.73 13.67 2.36
N GLY A 30 4.90 13.78 3.40
CA GLY A 30 4.26 15.03 3.77
C GLY A 30 2.84 15.19 3.26
N ARG A 31 2.26 14.14 2.71
CA ARG A 31 0.85 14.10 2.30
C ARG A 31 0.00 13.35 3.32
N PRO A 32 -1.33 13.56 3.35
CA PRO A 32 -2.19 12.79 4.24
C PRO A 32 -2.04 11.29 4.01
N SER A 33 -1.90 10.54 5.12
CA SER A 33 -1.81 9.09 5.09
C SER A 33 -3.13 8.46 4.62
N ASN A 34 -3.05 7.37 3.88
CA ASN A 34 -4.20 6.54 3.53
C ASN A 34 -4.82 5.88 4.77
N PHE A 35 -4.05 5.79 5.85
CA PHE A 35 -4.46 5.16 7.11
C PHE A 35 -4.23 6.16 8.25
N GLY A 36 -4.94 5.97 9.35
CA GLY A 36 -4.71 6.79 10.54
C GLY A 36 -5.40 8.16 10.55
N GLY A 37 -6.56 8.29 9.88
CA GLY A 37 -7.46 9.41 10.11
C GLY A 37 -6.93 10.79 9.73
N GLY A 38 -6.26 10.92 8.61
CA GLY A 38 -5.77 12.21 8.11
C GLY A 38 -4.39 12.60 8.62
N ARG A 39 -3.70 11.70 9.28
CA ARG A 39 -2.31 11.89 9.72
C ARG A 39 -1.41 12.15 8.50
N ILE A 40 -0.46 13.08 8.66
CA ILE A 40 0.54 13.34 7.62
C ILE A 40 1.59 12.24 7.63
N ALA A 41 1.82 11.60 6.48
CA ALA A 41 2.78 10.52 6.36
C ALA A 41 4.22 11.04 6.27
N ASN A 42 5.12 10.40 7.02
CA ASN A 42 6.56 10.70 6.98
C ASN A 42 7.31 9.88 5.93
N HIS A 43 6.66 8.86 5.38
CA HIS A 43 7.23 7.94 4.39
C HIS A 43 6.29 7.72 3.23
N VAL A 44 6.84 7.29 2.11
CA VAL A 44 6.09 6.70 1.01
C VAL A 44 6.21 5.18 1.12
N TYR A 45 5.10 4.48 0.98
CA TYR A 45 5.02 3.03 1.14
C TYR A 45 4.86 2.35 -0.22
N VAL A 46 5.64 1.30 -0.43
CA VAL A 46 5.62 0.51 -1.67
C VAL A 46 5.64 -0.98 -1.33
N THR A 47 5.22 -1.82 -2.26
CA THR A 47 5.21 -3.26 -2.08
C THR A 47 5.52 -3.99 -3.38
N ALA A 48 6.11 -5.18 -3.27
CA ALA A 48 6.38 -6.02 -4.44
C ALA A 48 5.28 -7.05 -4.69
N THR A 49 4.26 -7.15 -3.83
CA THR A 49 3.16 -8.11 -4.01
C THR A 49 1.89 -7.40 -4.48
N LEU A 50 1.19 -8.03 -5.44
CA LEU A 50 -0.04 -7.44 -5.99
C LEU A 50 -1.16 -7.38 -4.96
N ASP A 51 -1.28 -8.40 -4.10
CA ASP A 51 -2.32 -8.41 -3.08
C ASP A 51 -2.19 -7.23 -2.11
N ALA A 52 -0.98 -6.95 -1.64
CA ALA A 52 -0.75 -5.81 -0.74
C ALA A 52 -1.04 -4.48 -1.44
N ALA A 53 -0.65 -4.33 -2.71
CA ALA A 53 -0.94 -3.13 -3.48
C ALA A 53 -2.45 -2.96 -3.72
N THR A 54 -3.15 -4.06 -3.94
CA THR A 54 -4.62 -4.04 -4.12
C THR A 54 -5.32 -3.55 -2.86
N TRP A 55 -4.93 -4.06 -1.68
CA TRP A 55 -5.45 -3.55 -0.41
C TRP A 55 -5.14 -2.06 -0.25
N GLY A 56 -3.93 -1.65 -0.57
CA GLY A 56 -3.55 -0.23 -0.50
C GLY A 56 -4.42 0.66 -1.38
N ALA A 57 -4.71 0.21 -2.60
CA ALA A 57 -5.56 0.95 -3.54
C ALA A 57 -7.02 1.02 -3.06
N GLU A 58 -7.56 -0.09 -2.57
CA GLU A 58 -8.95 -0.17 -2.15
C GLU A 58 -9.24 0.57 -0.85
N LEU A 59 -8.27 0.59 0.07
CA LEU A 59 -8.42 1.23 1.38
C LEU A 59 -7.92 2.68 1.39
N ALA A 60 -7.35 3.17 0.29
CA ALA A 60 -6.84 4.52 0.21
C ALA A 60 -7.94 5.56 0.44
N LEU A 61 -7.56 6.70 1.03
CA LEU A 61 -8.46 7.83 1.20
C LEU A 61 -8.79 8.47 -0.15
N GLY A 62 -10.01 8.99 -0.24
CA GLY A 62 -10.47 9.69 -1.42
C GLY A 62 -11.65 9.01 -2.09
N ASP A 63 -12.24 9.73 -3.02
CA ASP A 63 -13.34 9.24 -3.83
C ASP A 63 -12.82 8.57 -5.09
N GLY A 64 -13.63 7.75 -5.70
CA GLY A 64 -13.31 7.12 -6.95
C GLY A 64 -12.64 5.75 -6.78
N ARG A 65 -12.12 5.27 -7.88
CA ARG A 65 -11.56 3.94 -7.99
C ARG A 65 -10.13 3.90 -7.46
N GLY A 66 -9.77 2.81 -6.79
CA GLY A 66 -8.39 2.53 -6.46
C GLY A 66 -7.54 2.32 -7.72
N ARG A 67 -6.27 2.71 -7.65
CA ARG A 67 -5.30 2.59 -8.74
C ARG A 67 -4.01 1.99 -8.21
N ILE A 68 -3.33 1.23 -9.05
CA ILE A 68 -2.04 0.63 -8.70
C ILE A 68 -1.00 1.12 -9.70
N TYR A 69 0.02 1.79 -9.16
CA TYR A 69 1.12 2.32 -9.98
C TYR A 69 2.35 1.43 -9.86
N ILE A 70 3.07 1.33 -10.96
CA ILE A 70 4.42 0.74 -10.98
C ILE A 70 5.38 1.87 -10.66
N VAL A 71 6.23 1.66 -9.66
CA VAL A 71 7.03 2.75 -9.10
C VAL A 71 8.49 2.37 -8.94
N GLU A 72 9.34 3.39 -8.88
CA GLU A 72 10.78 3.26 -8.65
C GLU A 72 11.19 4.20 -7.53
N PRO A 73 11.62 3.69 -6.37
CA PRO A 73 12.18 4.54 -5.32
C PRO A 73 13.50 5.15 -5.76
N LEU A 74 13.68 6.43 -5.47
CA LEU A 74 14.89 7.17 -5.79
C LEU A 74 15.86 7.28 -4.60
N GLY A 75 15.45 6.77 -3.44
CA GLY A 75 16.26 6.76 -2.23
C GLY A 75 16.27 5.39 -1.57
N ALA A 76 16.97 5.30 -0.45
CA ALA A 76 17.04 4.06 0.33
C ALA A 76 15.67 3.68 0.90
N MET A 77 15.40 2.38 0.94
CA MET A 77 14.18 1.81 1.52
C MET A 77 14.51 0.99 2.76
N GLU A 78 13.52 0.85 3.65
CA GLU A 78 13.56 -0.09 4.77
C GLU A 78 12.28 -0.90 4.78
N ASP A 79 12.29 -2.03 5.49
CA ASP A 79 11.10 -2.85 5.66
C ASP A 79 9.98 -2.02 6.31
N ASP A 80 8.75 -2.19 5.81
CA ASP A 80 7.59 -1.56 6.42
C ASP A 80 7.30 -2.20 7.77
N PRO A 81 7.47 -1.46 8.89
CA PRO A 81 7.27 -2.04 10.22
C PRO A 81 5.81 -2.39 10.52
N ASN A 82 4.88 -1.90 9.72
CA ASN A 82 3.46 -2.20 9.92
C ASN A 82 3.10 -3.63 9.53
N VAL A 83 3.92 -4.28 8.70
CA VAL A 83 3.67 -5.64 8.21
C VAL A 83 4.83 -6.60 8.45
N THR A 84 6.00 -6.11 8.86
CA THR A 84 7.17 -6.94 9.13
C THR A 84 7.06 -7.57 10.52
N ASP A 85 7.31 -8.88 10.60
CA ASP A 85 7.25 -9.67 11.84
C ASP A 85 5.92 -9.55 12.61
N LYS A 86 4.83 -9.39 11.88
CA LYS A 86 3.48 -9.29 12.48
C LYS A 86 2.81 -10.66 12.51
N LYS A 87 2.00 -10.96 11.50
CA LYS A 87 1.28 -12.21 11.41
C LYS A 87 2.21 -13.39 11.10
N PHE A 88 3.27 -13.11 10.32
CA PHE A 88 4.28 -14.09 9.94
C PHE A 88 5.67 -13.50 10.18
N PRO A 89 6.72 -14.34 10.41
CA PRO A 89 8.09 -13.84 10.51
C PRO A 89 8.56 -13.18 9.22
N GLY A 90 9.36 -12.13 9.36
CA GLY A 90 9.95 -11.42 8.24
C GLY A 90 8.99 -10.47 7.56
N ASN A 91 9.22 -10.20 6.30
CA ASN A 91 8.44 -9.28 5.47
C ASN A 91 7.83 -10.05 4.28
N PRO A 92 6.81 -10.89 4.51
CA PRO A 92 6.28 -11.77 3.47
C PRO A 92 5.59 -11.02 2.33
N THR A 93 5.00 -9.86 2.59
CA THR A 93 4.36 -9.06 1.55
C THR A 93 5.35 -8.21 0.77
N ARG A 94 6.63 -8.27 1.11
CA ARG A 94 7.68 -7.46 0.47
C ARG A 94 7.29 -6.00 0.41
N SER A 95 6.90 -5.44 1.55
CA SER A 95 6.49 -4.05 1.68
C SER A 95 7.59 -3.23 2.33
N TYR A 96 7.79 -2.02 1.81
CA TYR A 96 8.89 -1.16 2.22
C TYR A 96 8.40 0.27 2.38
N ARG A 97 9.18 1.08 3.06
CA ARG A 97 8.95 2.51 3.15
C ARG A 97 10.23 3.29 2.86
N THR A 98 10.07 4.51 2.39
CA THR A 98 11.20 5.39 2.09
C THR A 98 10.86 6.83 2.42
N ARG A 99 11.87 7.60 2.82
CA ARG A 99 11.74 9.06 3.00
C ARG A 99 12.09 9.82 1.72
N GLY A 100 12.74 9.17 0.77
CA GLY A 100 13.06 9.77 -0.51
C GLY A 100 11.87 9.76 -1.45
N PRO A 101 11.96 10.44 -2.60
CA PRO A 101 10.89 10.40 -3.57
C PRO A 101 10.78 9.04 -4.24
N VAL A 102 9.57 8.74 -4.72
CA VAL A 102 9.26 7.53 -5.48
C VAL A 102 8.67 7.98 -6.81
N LYS A 103 9.26 7.51 -7.90
CA LYS A 103 8.84 7.90 -9.25
C LYS A 103 7.81 6.94 -9.81
N VAL A 104 6.73 7.46 -10.36
CA VAL A 104 5.75 6.68 -11.11
C VAL A 104 6.32 6.37 -12.48
N VAL A 105 6.43 5.08 -12.81
CA VAL A 105 6.96 4.62 -14.11
C VAL A 105 5.92 3.91 -14.96
N GLY A 106 4.77 3.58 -14.40
CA GLY A 106 3.68 2.95 -15.12
C GLY A 106 2.45 2.78 -14.24
N GLU A 107 1.42 2.18 -14.79
CA GLU A 107 0.19 1.85 -14.05
C GLU A 107 -0.25 0.43 -14.44
N LEU A 108 -0.68 -0.35 -13.44
CA LEU A 108 -1.34 -1.63 -13.69
C LEU A 108 -2.84 -1.36 -13.89
N VAL A 109 -3.39 -1.84 -15.01
CA VAL A 109 -4.80 -1.60 -15.35
C VAL A 109 -5.66 -2.85 -15.28
N ASP A 110 -5.06 -4.04 -15.26
CA ASP A 110 -5.77 -5.33 -15.33
C ASP A 110 -5.91 -6.04 -13.98
N TRP A 111 -5.68 -5.32 -12.89
CA TRP A 111 -5.81 -5.93 -11.58
C TRP A 111 -7.28 -6.09 -11.18
N VAL A 112 -7.55 -7.12 -10.37
CA VAL A 112 -8.88 -7.43 -9.87
C VAL A 112 -8.91 -7.15 -8.37
N GLY A 113 -9.89 -6.38 -7.94
CA GLY A 113 -10.10 -6.06 -6.52
C GLY A 113 -10.56 -7.27 -5.71
N HIS A 114 -10.48 -7.14 -4.39
CA HIS A 114 -11.05 -8.13 -3.49
C HIS A 114 -12.58 -8.12 -3.61
N SER A 115 -13.23 -9.23 -3.23
CA SER A 115 -14.68 -9.29 -3.26
C SER A 115 -15.28 -8.26 -2.29
N PRO A 116 -16.54 -7.83 -2.53
CA PRO A 116 -17.22 -6.93 -1.59
C PRO A 116 -17.22 -7.47 -0.16
N GLU A 117 -17.36 -8.79 0.01
CA GLU A 117 -17.35 -9.44 1.32
C GLU A 117 -15.99 -9.37 1.99
N GLN A 118 -14.92 -9.62 1.24
CA GLN A 118 -13.54 -9.51 1.75
C GLN A 118 -13.22 -8.06 2.13
N LEU A 119 -13.60 -7.11 1.29
CA LEU A 119 -13.35 -5.70 1.54
C LEU A 119 -14.11 -5.22 2.77
N GLN A 120 -15.37 -5.62 2.92
CA GLN A 120 -16.17 -5.27 4.10
C GLN A 120 -15.59 -5.88 5.37
N ALA A 121 -15.17 -7.15 5.32
CA ALA A 121 -14.54 -7.81 6.46
C ALA A 121 -13.26 -7.09 6.88
N MET A 122 -12.44 -6.65 5.94
CA MET A 122 -11.23 -5.87 6.24
C MET A 122 -11.58 -4.54 6.90
N ARG A 123 -12.56 -3.81 6.37
CA ARG A 123 -12.99 -2.53 6.95
C ARG A 123 -13.55 -2.70 8.35
N ASP A 124 -14.33 -3.75 8.58
CA ASP A 124 -14.90 -4.06 9.91
C ASP A 124 -13.77 -4.38 10.90
N GLY A 125 -12.78 -5.18 10.47
CA GLY A 125 -11.63 -5.52 11.30
C GLY A 125 -10.79 -4.30 11.68
N LEU A 126 -10.53 -3.42 10.72
CA LEU A 126 -9.79 -2.18 10.98
C LEU A 126 -10.55 -1.25 11.92
N ALA A 127 -11.87 -1.11 11.74
CA ALA A 127 -12.70 -0.30 12.61
C ALA A 127 -12.73 -0.86 14.04
N ASP A 128 -12.77 -2.19 14.18
CA ASP A 128 -12.72 -2.85 15.47
C ASP A 128 -11.39 -2.63 16.20
N LEU A 129 -10.28 -2.76 15.49
CA LEU A 129 -8.96 -2.45 16.05
C LEU A 129 -8.87 -0.99 16.49
N GLU A 130 -9.43 -0.08 15.73
CA GLU A 130 -9.44 1.33 16.07
C GLU A 130 -10.24 1.59 17.34
N ARG A 131 -11.43 0.97 17.48
CA ARG A 131 -12.24 1.08 18.70
C ARG A 131 -11.53 0.56 19.93
N GLN A 132 -10.70 -0.46 19.77
CA GLN A 132 -9.93 -1.07 20.87
C GLN A 132 -8.62 -0.34 21.17
N GLY A 133 -8.27 0.69 20.40
CA GLY A 133 -7.00 1.39 20.52
C GLY A 133 -5.80 0.58 20.06
N LEU A 134 -6.02 -0.46 19.25
CA LEU A 134 -4.98 -1.37 18.77
C LEU A 134 -4.51 -1.06 17.34
N ALA A 135 -5.14 -0.09 16.66
CA ALA A 135 -4.76 0.31 15.31
C ALA A 135 -3.55 1.24 15.34
N VAL A 136 -2.39 0.69 15.67
CA VAL A 136 -1.13 1.44 15.76
C VAL A 136 -0.45 1.41 14.40
N ILE A 137 -0.10 2.61 13.89
CA ILE A 137 0.62 2.76 12.63
C ILE A 137 2.01 3.33 12.93
N TYR A 138 3.04 2.62 12.46
CA TYR A 138 4.43 3.04 12.58
C TYR A 138 4.84 3.78 11.31
N ASP A 139 5.19 5.05 11.46
CA ASP A 139 5.55 5.89 10.31
C ASP A 139 6.75 6.81 10.62
#